data_0cd38f996cf5193c69b1f267c4906ad0
#
_entry.id   0cd38f996cf5193c69b1f267c4906ad0
#
_cell.length_a   1.000
_cell.length_b   1.000
_cell.length_c   1.000
_cell.angle_alpha   90.00
_cell.angle_beta   90.00
_cell.angle_gamma   90.00
#
_symmetry.space_group_name_H-M   'P 1'
#
loop_
_entity.id
_entity.type
_entity.pdbx_description
1 polymer ?
#
loop_
_entity_poly.entity_id
_entity_poly.type
_entity_poly.pdbx_seq_one_letter_code
_entity_poly.pdbx_strand_id
1 'polypeptide(L)'
;LLYKGEVIPKDIRQAVRWLDRAAAQKNPYAAYLAGKIYLTEDEVKDIQKAIRSFMIAAENGNDYAEYQLGKIYLYGKDIPRDTDTAMYYLQLAAEHGNQYAAQLIHSIHVNGNRTAALASLRLFGDIARIIKKRIEDKRKGGGTDRKLLRKIEEKKQAQGLKQ
;
A
#
# COMPACT_ATOMS: atom_id res chain seq x y z
N LEU A 1 31.21 2.10 16.87
CA LEU A 1 31.40 2.13 18.33
C LEU A 1 30.49 3.20 18.98
N LEU A 2 30.45 4.46 18.47
CA LEU A 2 29.60 5.54 18.99
C LEU A 2 28.10 5.23 18.96
N TYR A 3 27.65 4.47 17.96
CA TYR A 3 26.24 4.10 17.82
C TYR A 3 25.85 2.90 18.73
N LYS A 4 26.67 1.87 18.79
CA LYS A 4 26.38 0.68 19.60
C LYS A 4 26.53 0.87 21.11
N GLY A 5 27.41 1.82 21.54
CA GLY A 5 27.59 2.16 22.94
C GLY A 5 28.19 1.05 23.81
N GLU A 6 28.91 0.10 23.21
CA GLU A 6 29.46 -1.07 23.92
C GLU A 6 30.68 -0.70 24.79
N VAL A 7 31.43 0.32 24.40
CA VAL A 7 32.68 0.75 25.09
C VAL A 7 32.64 2.24 25.45
N ILE A 8 31.90 3.02 24.69
CA ILE A 8 31.76 4.47 24.86
C ILE A 8 30.25 4.77 24.97
N PRO A 9 29.80 5.74 25.79
CA PRO A 9 28.42 6.14 25.84
C PRO A 9 27.90 6.44 24.43
N LYS A 10 26.71 5.93 24.12
CA LYS A 10 26.06 6.09 22.82
C LYS A 10 25.76 7.57 22.58
N ASP A 11 26.48 8.21 21.67
CA ASP A 11 26.21 9.57 21.21
C ASP A 11 25.59 9.53 19.81
N ILE A 12 24.27 9.51 19.77
CA ILE A 12 23.49 9.40 18.54
C ILE A 12 23.69 10.62 17.65
N ARG A 13 23.75 11.82 18.24
CA ARG A 13 23.90 13.07 17.48
C ARG A 13 25.26 13.15 16.80
N GLN A 14 26.30 12.71 17.47
CA GLN A 14 27.64 12.66 16.89
C GLN A 14 27.73 11.54 15.86
N ALA A 15 27.16 10.37 16.15
CA ALA A 15 27.15 9.25 15.21
C ALA A 15 26.47 9.61 13.88
N VAL A 16 25.28 10.23 13.92
CA VAL A 16 24.56 10.60 12.70
C VAL A 16 25.31 11.68 11.90
N ARG A 17 25.98 12.62 12.54
CA ARG A 17 26.82 13.62 11.84
C ARG A 17 27.98 12.99 11.05
N TRP A 18 28.60 11.96 11.59
CA TRP A 18 29.66 11.23 10.88
C TRP A 18 29.09 10.40 9.73
N LEU A 19 27.93 9.79 9.93
CA LEU A 19 27.24 9.04 8.87
C LEU A 19 26.79 9.95 7.73
N ASP A 20 26.26 11.15 8.04
CA ASP A 20 25.88 12.14 7.02
C ASP A 20 27.09 12.60 6.20
N ARG A 21 28.25 12.81 6.84
CA ARG A 21 29.49 13.14 6.12
C ARG A 21 29.95 12.01 5.19
N ALA A 22 29.84 10.76 5.65
CA ALA A 22 30.18 9.60 4.81
C ALA A 22 29.14 9.40 3.69
N ALA A 23 27.88 9.66 3.95
CA ALA A 23 26.80 9.62 2.95
C ALA A 23 27.03 10.68 1.84
N ALA A 24 27.50 11.89 2.22
CA ALA A 24 27.86 12.93 1.26
C ALA A 24 29.00 12.49 0.31
N GLN A 25 29.82 11.54 0.72
CA GLN A 25 30.84 10.89 -0.11
C GLN A 25 30.30 9.70 -0.91
N LYS A 26 28.97 9.59 -1.07
CA LYS A 26 28.27 8.51 -1.77
C LYS A 26 28.47 7.11 -1.17
N ASN A 27 28.75 7.01 0.13
CA ASN A 27 28.78 5.73 0.82
C ASN A 27 27.33 5.24 1.09
N PRO A 28 26.82 4.21 0.37
CA PRO A 28 25.43 3.78 0.48
C PRO A 28 25.11 3.18 1.86
N TYR A 29 26.09 2.54 2.48
CA TYR A 29 25.90 1.94 3.78
C TYR A 29 25.77 2.98 4.89
N ALA A 30 26.61 4.03 4.85
CA ALA A 30 26.52 5.14 5.78
C ALA A 30 25.18 5.90 5.63
N ALA A 31 24.76 6.14 4.39
CA ALA A 31 23.47 6.76 4.10
C ALA A 31 22.31 5.92 4.62
N TYR A 32 22.33 4.62 4.40
CA TYR A 32 21.32 3.70 4.94
C TYR A 32 21.26 3.73 6.48
N LEU A 33 22.42 3.70 7.16
CA LEU A 33 22.47 3.78 8.63
C LEU A 33 21.96 5.12 9.15
N ALA A 34 22.33 6.23 8.51
CA ALA A 34 21.80 7.55 8.85
C ALA A 34 20.27 7.59 8.73
N GLY A 35 19.74 7.07 7.62
CA GLY A 35 18.30 6.95 7.40
C GLY A 35 17.60 6.14 8.49
N LYS A 36 18.17 5.02 8.92
CA LYS A 36 17.66 4.24 10.04
C LYS A 36 17.63 5.03 11.34
N ILE A 37 18.70 5.72 11.68
CA ILE A 37 18.80 6.51 12.90
C ILE A 37 17.74 7.62 12.90
N TYR A 38 17.60 8.37 11.80
CA TYR A 38 16.56 9.40 11.65
C TYR A 38 15.15 8.86 11.72
N LEU A 39 14.95 7.58 11.36
CA LEU A 39 13.64 6.94 11.42
C LEU A 39 13.28 6.43 12.83
N THR A 40 14.26 5.95 13.61
CA THR A 40 14.00 5.15 14.82
C THR A 40 14.43 5.80 16.13
N GLU A 41 15.42 6.70 16.13
CA GLU A 41 15.96 7.26 17.36
C GLU A 41 15.29 8.59 17.70
N ASP A 42 14.53 8.62 18.77
CA ASP A 42 13.68 9.76 19.16
C ASP A 42 14.44 11.09 19.30
N GLU A 43 15.71 11.04 19.74
CA GLU A 43 16.54 12.24 19.92
C GLU A 43 16.82 13.02 18.64
N VAL A 44 16.79 12.35 17.51
CA VAL A 44 17.13 12.91 16.18
C VAL A 44 16.09 12.58 15.12
N LYS A 45 14.95 12.04 15.54
CA LYS A 45 13.89 11.57 14.63
C LYS A 45 13.46 12.67 13.66
N ASP A 46 13.60 12.37 12.38
CA ASP A 46 13.21 13.26 11.28
C ASP A 46 12.92 12.42 10.03
N ILE A 47 11.65 12.27 9.70
CA ILE A 47 11.22 11.45 8.56
C ILE A 47 11.74 11.98 7.22
N GLN A 48 11.86 13.32 7.07
CA GLN A 48 12.35 13.91 5.83
C GLN A 48 13.85 13.66 5.64
N LYS A 49 14.63 13.70 6.72
CA LYS A 49 16.04 13.33 6.68
C LYS A 49 16.21 11.83 6.45
N ALA A 50 15.36 10.99 7.06
CA ALA A 50 15.37 9.56 6.82
C ALA A 50 15.14 9.22 5.35
N ILE A 51 14.11 9.82 4.74
CA ILE A 51 13.80 9.62 3.31
C ILE A 51 14.98 10.05 2.44
N ARG A 52 15.55 11.25 2.65
CA ARG A 52 16.70 11.74 1.88
C ARG A 52 17.91 10.80 2.00
N SER A 53 18.21 10.34 3.20
CA SER A 53 19.32 9.42 3.43
C SER A 53 19.09 8.07 2.75
N PHE A 54 17.86 7.52 2.80
CA PHE A 54 17.53 6.31 2.06
C PHE A 54 17.58 6.51 0.54
N MET A 55 17.18 7.68 0.03
CA MET A 55 17.29 7.98 -1.41
C MET A 55 18.76 7.99 -1.85
N ILE A 56 19.64 8.64 -1.10
CA ILE A 56 21.10 8.63 -1.38
C ILE A 56 21.61 7.18 -1.38
N ALA A 57 21.20 6.35 -0.42
CA ALA A 57 21.61 4.96 -0.34
C ALA A 57 21.09 4.15 -1.53
N ALA A 58 19.82 4.31 -1.91
CA ALA A 58 19.17 3.64 -3.03
C ALA A 58 19.82 3.99 -4.38
N GLU A 59 20.09 5.29 -4.63
CA GLU A 59 20.78 5.77 -5.83
C GLU A 59 22.20 5.17 -5.98
N ASN A 60 22.80 4.73 -4.88
CA ASN A 60 24.10 4.07 -4.86
C ASN A 60 24.00 2.54 -4.65
N GLY A 61 22.83 1.95 -4.99
CA GLY A 61 22.64 0.50 -5.10
C GLY A 61 22.35 -0.23 -3.79
N ASN A 62 21.80 0.45 -2.79
CA ASN A 62 21.43 -0.20 -1.54
C ASN A 62 19.96 -0.68 -1.58
N ASP A 63 19.74 -1.96 -1.82
CA ASP A 63 18.43 -2.60 -1.91
C ASP A 63 17.62 -2.54 -0.58
N TYR A 64 18.28 -2.53 0.56
CA TYR A 64 17.62 -2.34 1.85
C TYR A 64 17.07 -0.92 2.01
N ALA A 65 17.74 0.09 1.45
CA ALA A 65 17.23 1.46 1.45
C ALA A 65 15.99 1.60 0.55
N GLU A 66 16.01 0.98 -0.63
CA GLU A 66 14.85 0.88 -1.52
C GLU A 66 13.66 0.23 -0.81
N TYR A 67 13.89 -0.90 -0.13
CA TYR A 67 12.87 -1.55 0.68
C TYR A 67 12.31 -0.64 1.80
N GLN A 68 13.16 0.13 2.49
CA GLN A 68 12.68 1.05 3.53
C GLN A 68 11.85 2.21 2.94
N LEU A 69 12.27 2.76 1.80
CA LEU A 69 11.46 3.77 1.08
C LEU A 69 10.09 3.20 0.71
N GLY A 70 10.05 2.00 0.14
CA GLY A 70 8.81 1.32 -0.18
C GLY A 70 7.89 1.19 1.03
N LYS A 71 8.42 0.81 2.19
CA LYS A 71 7.63 0.73 3.44
C LYS A 71 7.14 2.09 3.93
N ILE A 72 7.98 3.10 3.90
CA ILE A 72 7.62 4.46 4.35
C ILE A 72 6.41 4.98 3.55
N TYR A 73 6.45 4.87 2.23
CA TYR A 73 5.35 5.30 1.35
C TYR A 73 4.13 4.38 1.44
N LEU A 74 4.32 3.07 1.65
CA LEU A 74 3.23 2.11 1.76
C LEU A 74 2.37 2.34 3.00
N TYR A 75 3.02 2.55 4.15
CA TYR A 75 2.29 2.68 5.41
C TYR A 75 1.81 4.10 5.68
N GLY A 76 2.49 5.11 5.16
CA GLY A 76 2.07 6.50 5.28
C GLY A 76 1.88 6.96 6.73
N LYS A 77 2.74 6.51 7.66
CA LYS A 77 2.59 6.80 9.09
C LYS A 77 2.91 8.26 9.42
N ASP A 78 4.05 8.74 8.92
CA ASP A 78 4.58 10.08 9.20
C ASP A 78 4.54 10.99 7.94
N ILE A 79 4.09 10.46 6.81
CA ILE A 79 3.86 11.14 5.53
C ILE A 79 2.57 10.62 4.89
N PRO A 80 1.95 11.33 3.95
CA PRO A 80 0.83 10.81 3.18
C PRO A 80 1.20 9.49 2.49
N ARG A 81 0.29 8.51 2.54
CA ARG A 81 0.47 7.24 1.86
C ARG A 81 0.48 7.44 0.34
N ASP A 82 1.48 6.84 -0.31
CA ASP A 82 1.61 6.81 -1.77
C ASP A 82 1.92 5.37 -2.20
N THR A 83 0.89 4.69 -2.67
CA THR A 83 0.98 3.27 -3.04
C THR A 83 1.81 3.08 -4.30
N ASP A 84 1.76 4.01 -5.25
CA ASP A 84 2.47 3.90 -6.52
C ASP A 84 3.98 4.06 -6.31
N THR A 85 4.39 5.08 -5.57
CA THR A 85 5.78 5.26 -5.16
C THR A 85 6.27 4.10 -4.30
N ALA A 86 5.43 3.57 -3.40
CA ALA A 86 5.78 2.41 -2.59
C ALA A 86 6.06 1.18 -3.44
N MET A 87 5.17 0.87 -4.40
CA MET A 87 5.33 -0.28 -5.30
C MET A 87 6.56 -0.14 -6.19
N TYR A 88 6.85 1.07 -6.68
CA TYR A 88 8.07 1.33 -7.45
C TYR A 88 9.33 0.95 -6.67
N TYR A 89 9.49 1.45 -5.45
CA TYR A 89 10.67 1.13 -4.64
C TYR A 89 10.72 -0.33 -4.18
N LEU A 90 9.58 -0.95 -3.89
CA LEU A 90 9.54 -2.37 -3.53
C LEU A 90 9.92 -3.27 -4.71
N GLN A 91 9.45 -2.96 -5.92
CA GLN A 91 9.82 -3.71 -7.12
C GLN A 91 11.31 -3.56 -7.41
N LEU A 92 11.85 -2.34 -7.35
CA LEU A 92 13.27 -2.08 -7.52
C LEU A 92 14.12 -2.87 -6.54
N ALA A 93 13.76 -2.86 -5.24
CA ALA A 93 14.43 -3.65 -4.21
C ALA A 93 14.39 -5.15 -4.51
N ALA A 94 13.24 -5.67 -4.95
CA ALA A 94 13.09 -7.08 -5.31
C ALA A 94 13.95 -7.46 -6.52
N GLU A 95 14.04 -6.60 -7.54
CA GLU A 95 14.91 -6.77 -8.70
C GLU A 95 16.40 -6.80 -8.31
N HIS A 96 16.79 -6.01 -7.31
CA HIS A 96 18.14 -6.02 -6.73
C HIS A 96 18.37 -7.18 -5.74
N GLY A 97 17.39 -8.09 -5.59
CA GLY A 97 17.52 -9.32 -4.81
C GLY A 97 17.05 -9.24 -3.35
N ASN A 98 16.39 -8.16 -2.95
CA ASN A 98 15.84 -8.01 -1.61
C ASN A 98 14.62 -8.94 -1.41
N GLN A 99 14.83 -10.03 -0.69
CA GLN A 99 13.78 -11.04 -0.43
C GLN A 99 12.61 -10.48 0.40
N TYR A 100 12.85 -9.52 1.30
CA TYR A 100 11.80 -8.90 2.11
C TYR A 100 10.85 -8.06 1.24
N ALA A 101 11.39 -7.37 0.23
CA ALA A 101 10.58 -6.63 -0.73
C ALA A 101 9.70 -7.58 -1.57
N ALA A 102 10.27 -8.66 -2.08
CA ALA A 102 9.53 -9.67 -2.84
C ALA A 102 8.38 -10.29 -2.00
N GLN A 103 8.65 -10.65 -0.75
CA GLN A 103 7.63 -11.17 0.16
C GLN A 103 6.53 -10.13 0.46
N LEU A 104 6.90 -8.87 0.65
CA LEU A 104 5.93 -7.80 0.91
C LEU A 104 5.04 -7.55 -0.30
N ILE A 105 5.58 -7.49 -1.50
CA ILE A 105 4.81 -7.39 -2.76
C ILE A 105 3.82 -8.55 -2.86
N HIS A 106 4.28 -9.79 -2.64
CA HIS A 106 3.41 -10.96 -2.67
C HIS A 106 2.25 -10.83 -1.67
N SER A 107 2.53 -10.39 -0.44
CA SER A 107 1.51 -10.21 0.60
C SER A 107 0.49 -9.13 0.24
N ILE A 108 0.92 -8.05 -0.41
CA ILE A 108 0.02 -6.98 -0.90
C ILE A 108 -0.94 -7.53 -1.96
N HIS A 109 -0.43 -8.29 -2.94
CA HIS A 109 -1.25 -8.91 -3.98
C HIS A 109 -2.25 -9.91 -3.43
N VAL A 110 -1.83 -10.80 -2.53
CA VAL A 110 -2.72 -11.79 -1.90
C VAL A 110 -3.83 -11.10 -1.10
N ASN A 111 -3.50 -10.10 -0.29
CA ASN A 111 -4.49 -9.35 0.49
C ASN A 111 -5.41 -8.51 -0.39
N GLY A 112 -4.89 -7.88 -1.45
CA GLY A 112 -5.69 -7.16 -2.44
C GLY A 112 -6.70 -8.06 -3.14
N ASN A 113 -6.28 -9.22 -3.61
CA ASN A 113 -7.17 -10.21 -4.24
C ASN A 113 -8.23 -10.74 -3.25
N ARG A 114 -7.85 -10.96 -2.00
CA ARG A 114 -8.78 -11.41 -0.94
C ARG A 114 -9.84 -10.36 -0.62
N THR A 115 -9.47 -9.08 -0.53
CA THR A 115 -10.43 -7.99 -0.29
C THR A 115 -11.38 -7.80 -1.47
N ALA A 116 -10.89 -7.89 -2.72
CA ALA A 116 -11.73 -7.86 -3.92
C ALA A 116 -12.71 -9.03 -3.98
N ALA A 117 -12.26 -10.26 -3.66
CA ALA A 117 -13.11 -11.43 -3.61
C ALA A 117 -14.21 -11.30 -2.54
N LEU A 118 -13.87 -10.81 -1.33
CA LEU A 118 -14.83 -10.58 -0.27
C LEU A 118 -15.85 -9.49 -0.63
N ALA A 119 -15.42 -8.42 -1.30
CA ALA A 119 -16.31 -7.39 -1.80
C ALA A 119 -17.30 -7.95 -2.85
N SER A 120 -16.82 -8.78 -3.77
CA SER A 120 -17.68 -9.46 -4.75
C SER A 120 -18.70 -10.37 -4.07
N LEU A 121 -18.30 -11.17 -3.08
CA LEU A 121 -19.21 -12.03 -2.33
C LEU A 121 -20.30 -11.22 -1.58
N ARG A 122 -19.97 -10.07 -1.01
CA ARG A 122 -20.95 -9.16 -0.39
C ARG A 122 -21.95 -8.64 -1.41
N LEU A 123 -21.48 -8.18 -2.58
CA LEU A 123 -22.37 -7.73 -3.67
C LEU A 123 -23.32 -8.83 -4.13
N PHE A 124 -22.83 -10.07 -4.31
CA PHE A 124 -23.69 -11.21 -4.65
C PHE A 124 -24.72 -11.51 -3.57
N GLY A 125 -24.35 -11.43 -2.29
CA GLY A 125 -25.26 -11.58 -1.15
C GLY A 125 -26.36 -10.52 -1.15
N ASP A 126 -26.03 -9.27 -1.43
CA ASP A 126 -27.00 -8.17 -1.49
C ASP A 126 -27.95 -8.32 -2.68
N ILE A 127 -27.43 -8.68 -3.85
CA ILE A 127 -28.26 -8.99 -5.05
C ILE A 127 -29.21 -10.16 -4.76
N ALA A 128 -28.74 -11.23 -4.15
CA ALA A 128 -29.58 -12.38 -3.79
C ALA A 128 -30.70 -11.99 -2.81
N ARG A 129 -30.39 -11.11 -1.83
CA ARG A 129 -31.38 -10.58 -0.88
C ARG A 129 -32.44 -9.72 -1.58
N ILE A 130 -32.04 -8.89 -2.53
CA ILE A 130 -32.96 -8.06 -3.33
C ILE A 130 -33.88 -8.95 -4.18
N ILE A 131 -33.32 -9.97 -4.83
CA ILE A 131 -34.10 -10.92 -5.65
C ILE A 131 -35.09 -11.69 -4.79
N LYS A 132 -34.65 -12.22 -3.63
CA LYS A 132 -35.50 -12.91 -2.68
C LYS A 132 -36.68 -12.05 -2.22
N LYS A 133 -36.40 -10.81 -1.80
CA LYS A 133 -37.44 -9.85 -1.41
C LYS A 133 -38.42 -9.59 -2.55
N ARG A 134 -37.96 -9.43 -3.77
CA ARG A 134 -38.79 -9.21 -4.94
C ARG A 134 -39.69 -10.40 -5.26
N ILE A 135 -39.19 -11.64 -5.07
CA ILE A 135 -39.98 -12.87 -5.22
C ILE A 135 -41.03 -12.95 -4.13
N GLU A 136 -40.69 -12.63 -2.87
CA GLU A 136 -41.64 -12.64 -1.75
C GLU A 136 -42.74 -11.57 -1.92
N ASP A 137 -42.41 -10.38 -2.37
CA ASP A 137 -43.37 -9.31 -2.66
C ASP A 137 -44.31 -9.71 -3.81
N LYS A 138 -43.80 -10.42 -4.83
CA LYS A 138 -44.58 -10.98 -5.92
C LYS A 138 -45.57 -12.05 -5.41
N ARG A 139 -45.16 -12.92 -4.50
CA ARG A 139 -46.01 -13.96 -3.87
C ARG A 139 -47.10 -13.35 -3.00
N LYS A 140 -46.86 -12.22 -2.37
CA LYS A 140 -47.81 -11.49 -1.50
C LYS A 140 -48.77 -10.57 -2.28
N GLY A 141 -48.76 -10.59 -3.60
CA GLY A 141 -49.75 -9.88 -4.44
C GLY A 141 -49.52 -8.37 -4.51
N GLY A 142 -48.30 -7.92 -4.21
CA GLY A 142 -47.93 -6.49 -4.27
C GLY A 142 -48.01 -5.95 -5.69
N GLY A 143 -48.93 -4.99 -5.92
CA GLY A 143 -49.29 -4.42 -7.22
C GLY A 143 -48.27 -3.61 -7.98
N THR A 144 -46.99 -3.62 -7.58
CA THR A 144 -45.91 -2.86 -8.21
C THR A 144 -45.40 -3.46 -9.53
N ASP A 145 -45.68 -4.71 -9.76
CA ASP A 145 -45.12 -5.45 -10.91
C ASP A 145 -45.93 -5.28 -12.21
N ARG A 146 -47.23 -5.00 -12.12
CA ARG A 146 -48.04 -4.78 -13.35
C ARG A 146 -47.64 -3.51 -14.11
N LYS A 147 -47.30 -2.45 -13.39
CA LYS A 147 -46.80 -1.19 -14.02
C LYS A 147 -45.43 -1.36 -14.67
N LEU A 148 -44.55 -2.15 -14.05
CA LEU A 148 -43.23 -2.42 -14.61
C LEU A 148 -43.26 -3.34 -15.81
N LEU A 149 -44.06 -4.44 -15.73
CA LEU A 149 -44.29 -5.34 -16.83
C LEU A 149 -44.95 -4.64 -18.03
N ARG A 150 -45.92 -3.79 -17.78
CA ARG A 150 -46.53 -2.97 -18.82
C ARG A 150 -45.53 -2.02 -19.50
N LYS A 151 -44.65 -1.34 -18.73
CA LYS A 151 -43.59 -0.54 -19.30
C LYS A 151 -42.54 -1.30 -20.09
N ILE A 152 -42.23 -2.54 -19.69
CA ILE A 152 -41.32 -3.43 -20.40
C ILE A 152 -41.94 -3.90 -21.70
N GLU A 153 -43.24 -4.28 -21.69
CA GLU A 153 -43.98 -4.64 -22.89
C GLU A 153 -44.15 -3.47 -23.86
N GLU A 154 -44.47 -2.29 -23.37
CA GLU A 154 -44.53 -1.04 -24.18
C GLU A 154 -43.19 -0.74 -24.84
N LYS A 155 -42.06 -0.91 -24.12
CA LYS A 155 -40.72 -0.76 -24.68
C LYS A 155 -40.34 -1.83 -25.69
N LYS A 156 -40.75 -3.10 -25.49
CA LYS A 156 -40.54 -4.18 -26.45
C LYS A 156 -41.32 -3.95 -27.74
N GLN A 157 -42.54 -3.46 -27.65
CA GLN A 157 -43.36 -3.11 -28.81
C GLN A 157 -42.78 -1.91 -29.56
N ALA A 158 -42.28 -0.90 -28.86
CA ALA A 158 -41.65 0.29 -29.46
C ALA A 158 -40.32 -0.05 -30.16
N GLN A 159 -39.64 -1.11 -29.76
CA GLN A 159 -38.37 -1.55 -30.37
C GLN A 159 -38.55 -2.62 -31.48
N GLY A 160 -39.75 -2.93 -31.87
CA GLY A 160 -40.04 -3.88 -32.97
C GLY A 160 -39.63 -5.33 -32.73
N LEU A 161 -39.33 -5.70 -31.48
CA LEU A 161 -39.03 -7.07 -31.05
C LEU A 161 -40.36 -7.84 -30.85
N LYS A 162 -40.97 -8.22 -31.99
CA LYS A 162 -42.02 -9.26 -32.00
C LYS A 162 -41.36 -10.64 -31.87
N GLN A 163 -41.95 -11.50 -31.00
CA GLN A 163 -41.66 -12.93 -31.02
C GLN A 163 -41.90 -13.52 -32.39
#